data_15e87322e6fe3c7d1dedd0fef3fea897
#
_entry.id   15e87322e6fe3c7d1dedd0fef3fea897
#
_cell.length_a   1.000
_cell.length_b   1.000
_cell.length_c   1.000
_cell.angle_alpha   90.00
_cell.angle_beta   90.00
_cell.angle_gamma   90.00
#
_symmetry.space_group_name_H-M   'P 1'
#
loop_
_entity.id
_entity.type
_entity.pdbx_description
1 polymer ?
#
loop_
_entity_poly.entity_id
_entity_poly.type
_entity_poly.pdbx_seq_one_letter_code
_entity_poly.pdbx_strand_id
1 'polypeptide(L)'
;MKKNLNILSFCLLLLTIISGCKKEGNYPGGVISPYIAIFDVRDLYKGDDVTLTKGNLFGSDKITGVVVSDHSGGNLPEGLLILQDRRRLNQLRGIAVNIGAEAANYVPGDSVIINVDGGVLKRENGTLQITGVPAAAVTKVASGKDIPVNRVQASLINANPEKYESTLVAIVKGGFNPLPAPTDVLAGDKMLNDGFGNINLHTEASATFANNPAPFLANFYSIVFTQINADKQLTPELRLRTGDDVVVLSSTISVTPVIISGFISDVRGGDGNYEYIQLIATRDINFAQTPFSVVVTNNAGASAPAGFPVNGWGTGGMRTYKFNLTTGTAKKGTYFYVGGSTKMINGSSSTSIASANWIRSFNYTTTDGDGFGNKTGGLFANSGNASGVAVFEGTTVNANTTPVDVLMVATGGSLYTPGPPARGYRIANTDWYDIKNPITLEDQPFYRQGSNTISMVYTTADQGYFYKMGGEYNVTLGRWMKARTQNNVLLTKESTLQEIEGEGATVILD
;
A
#
# COMPACT_ATOMS: atom_id res chain seq x y z
N MET A 1 -6.89 60.64 44.88
CA MET A 1 -7.06 60.50 43.42
C MET A 1 -6.76 59.10 42.88
N LYS A 2 -5.68 58.40 43.25
CA LYS A 2 -5.34 57.05 42.73
C LYS A 2 -6.36 55.98 43.05
N LYS A 3 -7.04 55.97 44.19
CA LYS A 3 -8.06 54.94 44.57
C LYS A 3 -9.32 55.01 43.70
N ASN A 4 -9.75 56.19 43.32
CA ASN A 4 -10.96 56.38 42.50
C ASN A 4 -10.70 56.04 41.02
N LEU A 5 -9.46 56.17 40.55
CA LEU A 5 -9.08 55.82 39.20
C LEU A 5 -9.10 54.29 39.00
N ASN A 6 -8.67 53.52 40.02
CA ASN A 6 -8.69 52.06 39.97
C ASN A 6 -10.13 51.47 40.01
N ILE A 7 -11.03 52.11 40.74
CA ILE A 7 -12.46 51.73 40.79
C ILE A 7 -13.11 52.03 39.45
N LEU A 8 -12.81 53.19 38.84
CA LEU A 8 -13.35 53.53 37.51
C LEU A 8 -12.82 52.60 36.41
N SER A 9 -11.52 52.22 36.44
CA SER A 9 -10.95 51.22 35.52
C SER A 9 -11.58 49.83 35.72
N PHE A 10 -11.85 49.41 36.95
CA PHE A 10 -12.46 48.13 37.25
C PHE A 10 -13.93 48.09 36.81
N CYS A 11 -14.69 49.16 37.00
CA CYS A 11 -16.05 49.30 36.50
C CYS A 11 -16.11 49.37 34.97
N LEU A 12 -15.13 49.99 34.29
CA LEU A 12 -15.04 50.00 32.82
C LEU A 12 -14.74 48.60 32.28
N LEU A 13 -13.86 47.84 32.95
CA LEU A 13 -13.54 46.45 32.59
C LEU A 13 -14.75 45.53 32.81
N LEU A 14 -15.53 45.73 33.87
CA LEU A 14 -16.77 44.97 34.12
C LEU A 14 -17.85 45.26 33.06
N LEU A 15 -17.95 46.50 32.60
CA LEU A 15 -18.89 46.89 31.56
C LEU A 15 -18.56 46.28 30.20
N THR A 16 -17.28 46.06 29.89
CA THR A 16 -16.86 45.37 28.65
C THR A 16 -17.11 43.86 28.68
N ILE A 17 -17.17 43.25 29.87
CA ILE A 17 -17.49 41.83 30.02
C ILE A 17 -19.00 41.57 29.86
N ILE A 18 -19.83 42.55 30.21
CA ILE A 18 -21.31 42.42 30.13
C ILE A 18 -21.83 42.74 28.72
N SER A 19 -21.05 43.44 27.88
CA SER A 19 -21.40 43.73 26.49
C SER A 19 -20.93 42.63 25.52
N GLY A 20 -20.20 41.60 25.99
CA GLY A 20 -19.82 40.44 25.22
C GLY A 20 -20.96 39.44 25.15
N CYS A 21 -21.44 39.18 23.97
CA CYS A 21 -22.41 38.13 23.58
C CYS A 21 -23.87 38.40 23.98
N LYS A 22 -24.47 39.43 23.45
CA LYS A 22 -25.83 39.22 22.96
C LYS A 22 -25.76 38.25 21.79
N LYS A 23 -26.21 37.00 22.00
CA LYS A 23 -26.71 36.15 20.91
C LYS A 23 -27.85 36.93 20.27
N GLU A 24 -27.55 37.80 19.34
CA GLU A 24 -28.57 38.26 18.41
C GLU A 24 -28.92 37.04 17.56
N GLY A 25 -30.03 36.42 17.85
CA GLY A 25 -30.60 35.32 17.12
C GLY A 25 -31.13 35.72 15.75
N ASN A 26 -30.40 36.57 15.06
CA ASN A 26 -30.56 36.92 13.67
C ASN A 26 -29.18 37.17 13.09
N TYR A 27 -28.44 36.07 12.86
CA TYR A 27 -27.72 36.04 11.63
C TYR A 27 -28.79 36.16 10.54
N PRO A 28 -28.76 37.18 9.66
CA PRO A 28 -29.57 37.15 8.44
C PRO A 28 -29.16 35.87 7.75
N GLY A 29 -30.06 34.86 7.75
CA GLY A 29 -29.75 33.49 7.45
C GLY A 29 -28.98 33.42 6.15
N GLY A 30 -27.75 32.93 6.18
CA GLY A 30 -27.07 32.54 4.97
C GLY A 30 -28.01 31.63 4.20
N VAL A 31 -28.15 31.82 2.91
CA VAL A 31 -28.98 30.93 2.08
C VAL A 31 -28.46 29.52 2.30
N ILE A 32 -29.32 28.65 2.84
CA ILE A 32 -28.99 27.26 3.04
C ILE A 32 -28.57 26.68 1.69
N SER A 33 -27.40 26.06 1.64
CA SER A 33 -26.93 25.40 0.40
C SER A 33 -27.96 24.37 -0.03
N PRO A 34 -28.41 24.36 -1.30
CA PRO A 34 -29.30 23.32 -1.77
C PRO A 34 -28.59 21.95 -1.89
N TYR A 35 -27.27 21.92 -1.67
CA TYR A 35 -26.45 20.73 -1.85
C TYR A 35 -26.00 20.13 -0.52
N ILE A 36 -26.21 18.81 -0.37
CA ILE A 36 -25.71 18.00 0.72
C ILE A 36 -24.62 17.05 0.20
N ALA A 37 -23.63 16.72 1.02
CA ALA A 37 -22.61 15.74 0.66
C ALA A 37 -23.16 14.31 0.68
N ILE A 38 -22.68 13.45 -0.21
CA ILE A 38 -23.03 12.02 -0.23
C ILE A 38 -22.73 11.38 1.13
N PHE A 39 -21.65 11.78 1.78
CA PHE A 39 -21.30 11.33 3.13
C PHE A 39 -22.46 11.53 4.14
N ASP A 40 -23.02 12.73 4.17
CA ASP A 40 -24.08 13.07 5.13
C ASP A 40 -25.42 12.39 4.77
N VAL A 41 -25.72 12.21 3.47
CA VAL A 41 -26.90 11.44 3.03
C VAL A 41 -26.79 9.98 3.45
N ARG A 42 -25.64 9.35 3.24
CA ARG A 42 -25.41 7.96 3.64
C ARG A 42 -25.56 7.75 5.15
N ASP A 43 -25.16 8.75 5.95
CA ASP A 43 -25.25 8.68 7.41
C ASP A 43 -26.70 8.69 7.94
N LEU A 44 -27.68 9.05 7.11
CA LEU A 44 -29.11 8.97 7.47
C LEU A 44 -29.58 7.52 7.56
N TYR A 45 -28.96 6.59 6.82
CA TYR A 45 -29.33 5.18 6.86
C TYR A 45 -28.82 4.51 8.14
N LYS A 46 -29.71 4.02 8.97
CA LYS A 46 -29.37 3.32 10.22
C LYS A 46 -29.94 1.88 10.26
N GLY A 47 -30.30 1.35 9.09
CA GLY A 47 -30.88 0.00 8.95
C GLY A 47 -32.29 -0.01 8.39
N ASP A 48 -32.99 1.09 8.49
CA ASP A 48 -34.36 1.26 7.97
C ASP A 48 -34.41 2.20 6.77
N ASP A 49 -35.38 2.02 5.92
CA ASP A 49 -35.62 2.88 4.75
C ASP A 49 -35.94 4.32 5.20
N VAL A 50 -35.29 5.30 4.55
CA VAL A 50 -35.44 6.72 4.88
C VAL A 50 -35.96 7.50 3.68
N THR A 51 -37.19 8.04 3.79
CA THR A 51 -37.66 9.04 2.80
C THR A 51 -36.85 10.33 2.96
N LEU A 52 -36.18 10.73 1.92
CA LEU A 52 -35.37 11.95 1.89
C LEU A 52 -36.29 13.17 1.77
N THR A 53 -36.10 14.13 2.64
CA THR A 53 -36.86 15.38 2.67
C THR A 53 -35.95 16.54 3.02
N LYS A 54 -36.31 17.75 2.63
CA LYS A 54 -35.54 18.95 3.05
C LYS A 54 -35.34 19.02 4.56
N GLY A 55 -36.24 18.44 5.36
CA GLY A 55 -36.09 18.41 6.80
C GLY A 55 -34.89 17.58 7.27
N ASN A 56 -34.80 16.32 6.81
CA ASN A 56 -33.69 15.45 7.20
C ASN A 56 -32.42 15.67 6.37
N LEU A 57 -32.51 16.40 5.25
CA LEU A 57 -31.36 16.86 4.45
C LEU A 57 -30.85 18.25 4.89
N PHE A 58 -31.18 18.69 6.09
CA PHE A 58 -30.74 19.96 6.68
C PHE A 58 -31.04 21.18 5.81
N GLY A 59 -32.17 21.19 5.13
CA GLY A 59 -32.61 22.27 4.22
C GLY A 59 -32.12 22.10 2.78
N SER A 60 -31.30 21.12 2.48
CA SER A 60 -30.85 20.77 1.14
C SER A 60 -31.88 19.88 0.42
N ASP A 61 -31.78 19.78 -0.89
CA ASP A 61 -32.60 18.87 -1.71
C ASP A 61 -31.80 18.19 -2.83
N LYS A 62 -30.51 18.47 -2.92
CA LYS A 62 -29.66 18.01 -4.03
C LYS A 62 -28.36 17.38 -3.55
N ILE A 63 -27.93 16.34 -4.25
CA ILE A 63 -26.56 15.81 -4.22
C ILE A 63 -25.83 16.19 -5.52
N THR A 64 -24.51 16.18 -5.45
CA THR A 64 -23.65 16.34 -6.63
C THR A 64 -22.56 15.30 -6.59
N GLY A 65 -22.06 14.87 -7.75
CA GLY A 65 -20.95 13.95 -7.82
C GLY A 65 -20.44 13.76 -9.24
N VAL A 66 -19.37 13.01 -9.34
CA VAL A 66 -18.84 12.53 -10.62
C VAL A 66 -19.29 11.10 -10.81
N VAL A 67 -19.88 10.84 -11.98
CA VAL A 67 -20.33 9.49 -12.37
C VAL A 67 -19.12 8.58 -12.54
N VAL A 68 -19.22 7.39 -11.94
CA VAL A 68 -18.21 6.33 -12.05
C VAL A 68 -18.74 5.08 -12.75
N SER A 69 -20.09 4.92 -12.85
CA SER A 69 -20.68 3.80 -13.58
C SER A 69 -20.47 3.94 -15.09
N ASP A 70 -20.23 2.79 -15.72
CA ASP A 70 -20.22 2.61 -17.18
C ASP A 70 -21.01 1.34 -17.49
N HIS A 71 -22.17 1.52 -18.12
CA HIS A 71 -23.05 0.41 -18.45
C HIS A 71 -22.73 -0.25 -19.80
N SER A 72 -21.78 0.32 -20.58
CA SER A 72 -21.40 -0.22 -21.89
C SER A 72 -20.80 -1.62 -21.83
N GLY A 73 -20.19 -1.97 -20.70
CA GLY A 73 -19.64 -3.30 -20.47
C GLY A 73 -20.66 -4.36 -20.09
N GLY A 74 -21.88 -4.00 -19.70
CA GLY A 74 -22.94 -4.94 -19.34
C GLY A 74 -22.69 -5.73 -18.04
N ASN A 75 -21.87 -5.20 -17.12
CA ASN A 75 -21.51 -5.87 -15.86
C ASN A 75 -22.05 -5.18 -14.61
N LEU A 76 -22.54 -3.96 -14.74
CA LEU A 76 -23.14 -3.24 -13.61
C LEU A 76 -24.64 -3.50 -13.55
N PRO A 77 -25.24 -3.51 -12.31
CA PRO A 77 -26.69 -3.65 -12.17
C PRO A 77 -27.43 -2.58 -12.98
N GLU A 78 -28.42 -3.02 -13.73
CA GLU A 78 -29.20 -2.15 -14.59
C GLU A 78 -29.93 -1.06 -13.79
N GLY A 79 -29.98 0.15 -14.34
CA GLY A 79 -30.70 1.26 -13.76
C GLY A 79 -29.97 2.05 -12.67
N LEU A 80 -28.80 1.59 -12.22
CA LEU A 80 -28.04 2.27 -11.17
C LEU A 80 -27.04 3.29 -11.76
N LEU A 81 -27.33 4.56 -11.57
CA LEU A 81 -26.36 5.63 -11.76
C LEU A 81 -25.48 5.73 -10.51
N ILE A 82 -24.18 5.45 -10.62
CA ILE A 82 -23.26 5.46 -9.47
C ILE A 82 -22.39 6.69 -9.58
N LEU A 83 -22.36 7.48 -8.52
CA LEU A 83 -21.59 8.70 -8.43
C LEU A 83 -20.83 8.79 -7.10
N GLN A 84 -19.76 9.55 -7.09
CA GLN A 84 -18.95 9.78 -5.89
C GLN A 84 -18.56 11.24 -5.74
N ASP A 85 -18.32 11.66 -4.47
CA ASP A 85 -17.83 12.99 -4.14
C ASP A 85 -16.80 12.96 -2.98
N ARG A 86 -16.15 14.12 -2.74
CA ARG A 86 -15.24 14.37 -1.60
C ARG A 86 -15.65 15.62 -0.79
N ARG A 87 -16.90 16.02 -0.86
CA ARG A 87 -17.36 17.30 -0.29
C ARG A 87 -17.25 17.38 1.22
N ARG A 88 -17.40 16.24 1.91
CA ARG A 88 -17.31 16.19 3.36
C ARG A 88 -15.94 15.68 3.79
N LEU A 89 -15.19 16.48 4.56
CA LEU A 89 -13.91 16.11 5.16
C LEU A 89 -12.87 15.57 4.16
N ASN A 90 -13.00 15.92 2.88
CA ASN A 90 -12.19 15.36 1.77
C ASN A 90 -12.20 13.82 1.70
N GLN A 91 -13.24 13.19 2.26
CA GLN A 91 -13.41 11.74 2.23
C GLN A 91 -14.22 11.32 1.01
N LEU A 92 -13.68 10.43 0.21
CA LEU A 92 -14.40 9.88 -0.94
C LEU A 92 -15.55 8.99 -0.45
N ARG A 93 -16.75 9.28 -0.94
CA ARG A 93 -17.95 8.48 -0.72
C ARG A 93 -18.73 8.38 -2.02
N GLY A 94 -19.32 7.21 -2.23
CA GLY A 94 -20.19 6.95 -3.38
C GLY A 94 -21.62 6.68 -2.96
N ILE A 95 -22.53 6.79 -3.91
CA ILE A 95 -23.92 6.42 -3.78
C ILE A 95 -24.46 5.93 -5.12
N ALA A 96 -25.29 4.90 -5.10
CA ALA A 96 -26.08 4.48 -6.23
C ALA A 96 -27.42 5.22 -6.22
N VAL A 97 -27.88 5.67 -7.38
CA VAL A 97 -29.23 6.26 -7.56
C VAL A 97 -29.92 5.48 -8.65
N ASN A 98 -31.03 4.85 -8.33
CA ASN A 98 -31.81 4.09 -9.30
C ASN A 98 -32.69 5.05 -10.11
N ILE A 99 -32.34 5.26 -11.36
CA ILE A 99 -33.07 6.10 -12.33
C ILE A 99 -33.57 5.31 -13.54
N GLY A 100 -33.51 3.98 -13.48
CA GLY A 100 -33.93 3.08 -14.55
C GLY A 100 -32.97 3.11 -15.75
N ALA A 101 -33.45 2.69 -16.91
CA ALA A 101 -32.65 2.52 -18.12
C ALA A 101 -31.85 3.78 -18.54
N GLU A 102 -32.29 4.97 -18.14
CA GLU A 102 -31.58 6.22 -18.44
C GLU A 102 -30.19 6.32 -17.76
N ALA A 103 -29.89 5.47 -16.78
CA ALA A 103 -28.55 5.41 -16.17
C ALA A 103 -27.45 5.11 -17.20
N ALA A 104 -27.77 4.37 -18.27
CA ALA A 104 -26.84 4.04 -19.34
C ALA A 104 -26.45 5.23 -20.24
N ASN A 105 -27.17 6.36 -20.14
CA ASN A 105 -26.86 7.57 -20.90
C ASN A 105 -25.76 8.42 -20.25
N TYR A 106 -25.33 8.07 -19.04
CA TYR A 106 -24.27 8.74 -18.31
C TYR A 106 -22.99 7.90 -18.38
N VAL A 107 -21.88 8.60 -18.58
CA VAL A 107 -20.56 7.97 -18.74
C VAL A 107 -19.61 8.39 -17.62
N PRO A 108 -18.56 7.61 -17.33
CA PRO A 108 -17.53 8.00 -16.36
C PRO A 108 -16.97 9.39 -16.65
N GLY A 109 -16.89 10.22 -15.58
CA GLY A 109 -16.43 11.60 -15.69
C GLY A 109 -17.54 12.62 -15.96
N ASP A 110 -18.79 12.21 -16.13
CA ASP A 110 -19.92 13.14 -16.12
C ASP A 110 -20.11 13.69 -14.70
N SER A 111 -20.20 15.02 -14.60
CA SER A 111 -20.57 15.70 -13.35
C SER A 111 -22.06 15.95 -13.34
N VAL A 112 -22.74 15.47 -12.30
CA VAL A 112 -24.20 15.56 -12.22
C VAL A 112 -24.66 16.22 -10.93
N ILE A 113 -25.84 16.85 -11.01
CA ILE A 113 -26.66 17.32 -9.90
C ILE A 113 -27.92 16.48 -9.92
N ILE A 114 -28.31 15.91 -8.77
CA ILE A 114 -29.51 15.11 -8.64
C ILE A 114 -30.39 15.71 -7.53
N ASN A 115 -31.63 16.04 -7.86
CA ASN A 115 -32.63 16.36 -6.85
C ASN A 115 -33.10 15.03 -6.22
N VAL A 116 -32.89 14.88 -4.91
CA VAL A 116 -33.20 13.66 -4.16
C VAL A 116 -34.37 13.83 -3.19
N ASP A 117 -35.00 15.00 -3.15
CA ASP A 117 -36.18 15.26 -2.32
C ASP A 117 -37.32 14.34 -2.75
N GLY A 118 -37.91 13.62 -1.79
CA GLY A 118 -38.95 12.60 -2.03
C GLY A 118 -38.42 11.20 -2.40
N GLY A 119 -37.13 11.07 -2.69
CA GLY A 119 -36.47 9.77 -2.89
C GLY A 119 -36.39 8.95 -1.61
N VAL A 120 -36.17 7.65 -1.73
CA VAL A 120 -36.03 6.72 -0.59
C VAL A 120 -34.63 6.17 -0.56
N LEU A 121 -33.89 6.47 0.50
CA LEU A 121 -32.58 5.87 0.79
C LEU A 121 -32.82 4.51 1.44
N LYS A 122 -32.43 3.45 0.77
CA LYS A 122 -32.60 2.07 1.25
C LYS A 122 -31.49 1.15 0.76
N ARG A 123 -31.39 0.00 1.39
CA ARG A 123 -30.50 -1.06 0.92
C ARG A 123 -31.32 -2.08 0.12
N GLU A 124 -30.99 -2.22 -1.15
CA GLU A 124 -31.65 -3.15 -2.07
C GLU A 124 -30.62 -4.04 -2.74
N ASN A 125 -30.87 -5.34 -2.73
CA ASN A 125 -29.90 -6.36 -3.20
C ASN A 125 -28.50 -6.17 -2.57
N GLY A 126 -28.46 -5.80 -1.28
CA GLY A 126 -27.24 -5.56 -0.53
C GLY A 126 -26.63 -4.17 -0.71
N THR A 127 -26.95 -3.42 -1.76
CA THR A 127 -26.37 -2.09 -2.05
C THR A 127 -27.22 -0.95 -1.52
N LEU A 128 -26.59 0.01 -0.82
CA LEU A 128 -27.27 1.23 -0.38
C LEU A 128 -27.50 2.16 -1.57
N GLN A 129 -28.74 2.50 -1.82
CA GLN A 129 -29.14 3.29 -2.98
C GLN A 129 -30.28 4.25 -2.68
N ILE A 130 -30.44 5.25 -3.51
CA ILE A 130 -31.61 6.15 -3.52
C ILE A 130 -32.52 5.69 -4.66
N THR A 131 -33.76 5.38 -4.31
CA THR A 131 -34.81 4.96 -5.27
C THR A 131 -35.94 6.01 -5.32
N GLY A 132 -36.83 5.88 -6.31
CA GLY A 132 -37.94 6.81 -6.44
C GLY A 132 -37.54 8.18 -7.02
N VAL A 133 -36.32 8.32 -7.51
CA VAL A 133 -35.84 9.53 -8.18
C VAL A 133 -36.06 9.37 -9.69
N PRO A 134 -36.89 10.23 -10.34
CA PRO A 134 -37.05 10.15 -11.79
C PRO A 134 -35.80 10.61 -12.52
N ALA A 135 -35.54 10.06 -13.70
CA ALA A 135 -34.39 10.44 -14.52
C ALA A 135 -34.34 11.96 -14.82
N ALA A 136 -35.48 12.61 -14.95
CA ALA A 136 -35.59 14.05 -15.14
C ALA A 136 -35.05 14.89 -13.95
N ALA A 137 -34.88 14.29 -12.77
CA ALA A 137 -34.26 14.94 -11.61
C ALA A 137 -32.73 15.02 -11.70
N VAL A 138 -32.13 14.36 -12.67
CA VAL A 138 -30.67 14.36 -12.92
C VAL A 138 -30.33 15.42 -13.94
N THR A 139 -29.46 16.34 -13.57
CA THR A 139 -28.92 17.36 -14.47
C THR A 139 -27.43 17.12 -14.68
N LYS A 140 -27.03 16.85 -15.93
CA LYS A 140 -25.61 16.79 -16.31
C LYS A 140 -25.05 18.19 -16.44
N VAL A 141 -24.01 18.49 -15.69
CA VAL A 141 -23.38 19.83 -15.62
C VAL A 141 -22.15 19.93 -16.51
N ALA A 142 -21.36 18.85 -16.56
CA ALA A 142 -20.12 18.79 -17.32
C ALA A 142 -19.78 17.33 -17.64
N SER A 143 -18.85 17.13 -18.57
CA SER A 143 -18.28 15.82 -18.91
C SER A 143 -16.74 15.87 -18.81
N GLY A 144 -16.09 14.70 -18.78
CA GLY A 144 -14.64 14.58 -18.79
C GLY A 144 -13.97 15.07 -17.52
N LYS A 145 -14.66 15.01 -16.38
CA LYS A 145 -14.07 15.30 -15.08
C LYS A 145 -13.18 14.14 -14.62
N ASP A 146 -12.06 14.49 -13.98
CA ASP A 146 -11.21 13.50 -13.34
C ASP A 146 -11.99 12.72 -12.30
N ILE A 147 -11.82 11.40 -12.34
CA ILE A 147 -12.43 10.48 -11.37
C ILE A 147 -11.40 10.13 -10.31
N PRO A 148 -11.57 10.59 -9.08
CA PRO A 148 -10.72 10.16 -7.98
C PRO A 148 -10.83 8.65 -7.76
N VAL A 149 -9.72 7.92 -7.83
CA VAL A 149 -9.66 6.48 -7.56
C VAL A 149 -9.03 6.24 -6.19
N ASN A 150 -9.69 5.43 -5.36
CA ASN A 150 -9.08 4.93 -4.14
C ASN A 150 -8.18 3.74 -4.46
N ARG A 151 -6.86 3.90 -4.29
CA ARG A 151 -5.96 2.74 -4.18
C ARG A 151 -6.12 2.19 -2.78
N VAL A 152 -6.63 0.97 -2.66
CA VAL A 152 -6.97 0.40 -1.37
C VAL A 152 -6.73 -1.10 -1.37
N GLN A 153 -6.26 -1.61 -0.24
CA GLN A 153 -6.03 -3.04 -0.02
C GLN A 153 -7.37 -3.77 0.15
N ALA A 154 -7.46 -4.99 -0.36
CA ALA A 154 -8.65 -5.84 -0.21
C ALA A 154 -9.07 -6.00 1.26
N SER A 155 -8.11 -6.16 2.17
CA SER A 155 -8.37 -6.27 3.61
C SER A 155 -9.08 -5.05 4.20
N LEU A 156 -8.77 -3.84 3.73
CA LEU A 156 -9.41 -2.60 4.20
C LEU A 156 -10.83 -2.46 3.67
N ILE A 157 -11.08 -2.93 2.43
CA ILE A 157 -12.44 -2.96 1.88
C ILE A 157 -13.29 -3.96 2.67
N ASN A 158 -12.75 -5.15 2.93
CA ASN A 158 -13.43 -6.19 3.73
C ASN A 158 -13.75 -5.71 5.16
N ALA A 159 -12.82 -4.99 5.78
CA ALA A 159 -13.02 -4.47 7.14
C ALA A 159 -14.02 -3.31 7.22
N ASN A 160 -14.22 -2.57 6.14
CA ASN A 160 -15.05 -1.37 6.11
C ASN A 160 -15.84 -1.25 4.79
N PRO A 161 -16.69 -2.22 4.44
CA PRO A 161 -17.36 -2.27 3.14
C PRO A 161 -18.21 -1.02 2.87
N GLU A 162 -18.94 -0.51 3.86
CA GLU A 162 -19.80 0.68 3.74
C GLU A 162 -19.00 1.94 3.34
N LYS A 163 -17.74 2.03 3.77
CA LYS A 163 -16.86 3.17 3.45
C LYS A 163 -16.53 3.25 1.97
N TYR A 164 -16.39 2.09 1.33
CA TYR A 164 -15.94 1.98 -0.06
C TYR A 164 -17.08 1.69 -1.03
N GLU A 165 -18.24 1.28 -0.54
CA GLU A 165 -19.44 0.99 -1.34
C GLU A 165 -19.76 2.14 -2.30
N SER A 166 -20.07 1.79 -3.55
CA SER A 166 -20.39 2.72 -4.64
C SER A 166 -19.23 3.68 -5.01
N THR A 167 -17.99 3.37 -4.61
CA THR A 167 -16.81 4.13 -5.06
C THR A 167 -15.96 3.33 -6.04
N LEU A 168 -15.23 4.04 -6.89
CA LEU A 168 -14.21 3.44 -7.75
C LEU A 168 -12.93 3.20 -6.95
N VAL A 169 -12.51 1.96 -6.89
CA VAL A 169 -11.26 1.53 -6.23
C VAL A 169 -10.30 0.93 -7.25
N ALA A 170 -9.01 0.93 -6.93
CA ALA A 170 -8.00 0.18 -7.65
C ALA A 170 -7.34 -0.84 -6.72
N ILE A 171 -7.54 -2.14 -7.01
CA ILE A 171 -6.75 -3.23 -6.44
C ILE A 171 -5.50 -3.37 -7.29
N VAL A 172 -4.37 -3.03 -6.72
CA VAL A 172 -3.09 -2.99 -7.42
C VAL A 172 -2.35 -4.30 -7.23
N LYS A 173 -1.75 -4.84 -8.29
CA LYS A 173 -1.03 -6.12 -8.29
C LYS A 173 -1.89 -7.28 -7.78
N GLY A 174 -3.15 -7.27 -8.14
CA GLY A 174 -4.05 -8.38 -7.87
C GLY A 174 -3.81 -9.55 -8.81
N GLY A 175 -4.09 -10.73 -8.31
CA GLY A 175 -4.13 -11.95 -9.11
C GLY A 175 -5.14 -12.90 -8.51
N PHE A 176 -5.65 -13.81 -9.33
CA PHE A 176 -6.67 -14.76 -8.86
C PHE A 176 -6.08 -15.87 -8.00
N ASN A 177 -6.87 -16.35 -7.06
CA ASN A 177 -6.58 -17.48 -6.19
C ASN A 177 -7.83 -18.40 -6.15
N PRO A 178 -7.77 -19.61 -6.70
CA PRO A 178 -6.59 -20.28 -7.27
C PRO A 178 -6.06 -19.61 -8.54
N LEU A 179 -4.84 -20.01 -8.93
CA LEU A 179 -4.22 -19.58 -10.19
C LEU A 179 -5.13 -19.94 -11.36
N PRO A 180 -5.45 -18.99 -12.25
CA PRO A 180 -6.28 -19.29 -13.41
C PRO A 180 -5.56 -20.22 -14.37
N ALA A 181 -6.30 -21.21 -14.90
CA ALA A 181 -5.84 -22.00 -16.03
C ALA A 181 -5.75 -21.11 -17.29
N PRO A 182 -4.96 -21.52 -18.31
CA PRO A 182 -4.85 -20.75 -19.55
C PRO A 182 -6.17 -20.52 -20.30
N THR A 183 -7.18 -21.34 -20.00
CA THR A 183 -8.53 -21.26 -20.59
C THR A 183 -9.51 -20.48 -19.73
N ASP A 184 -9.12 -20.07 -18.51
CA ASP A 184 -10.01 -19.35 -17.63
C ASP A 184 -10.23 -17.93 -18.11
N VAL A 185 -11.49 -17.51 -18.01
CA VAL A 185 -11.96 -16.19 -18.42
C VAL A 185 -12.47 -15.40 -17.24
N LEU A 186 -12.75 -14.11 -17.43
CA LEU A 186 -13.22 -13.23 -16.35
C LEU A 186 -14.63 -13.55 -15.84
N ALA A 187 -15.47 -14.23 -16.61
CA ALA A 187 -16.84 -14.56 -16.25
C ALA A 187 -16.97 -15.26 -14.88
N GLY A 188 -18.04 -14.95 -14.16
CA GLY A 188 -18.40 -15.55 -12.87
C GLY A 188 -17.67 -14.91 -11.69
N ASP A 189 -17.77 -15.57 -10.54
CA ASP A 189 -17.13 -15.17 -9.30
C ASP A 189 -15.70 -15.66 -9.24
N LYS A 190 -14.79 -14.76 -8.96
CA LYS A 190 -13.36 -15.08 -8.82
C LYS A 190 -12.78 -14.42 -7.58
N MET A 191 -12.05 -15.21 -6.82
CA MET A 191 -11.34 -14.69 -5.64
C MET A 191 -10.08 -13.96 -6.09
N LEU A 192 -10.06 -12.63 -5.92
CA LEU A 192 -8.91 -11.77 -6.17
C LEU A 192 -8.10 -11.61 -4.90
N ASN A 193 -6.78 -11.71 -4.98
CA ASN A 193 -5.84 -11.49 -3.89
C ASN A 193 -4.79 -10.48 -4.29
N ASP A 194 -4.54 -9.48 -3.43
CA ASP A 194 -3.56 -8.40 -3.63
C ASP A 194 -2.35 -8.49 -2.68
N GLY A 195 -2.21 -9.62 -1.98
CA GLY A 195 -1.19 -9.79 -0.94
C GLY A 195 -1.59 -9.29 0.45
N PHE A 196 -2.75 -8.63 0.56
CA PHE A 196 -3.27 -8.12 1.85
C PHE A 196 -4.59 -8.77 2.24
N GLY A 197 -5.31 -9.34 1.29
CA GLY A 197 -6.56 -10.03 1.54
C GLY A 197 -7.18 -10.60 0.26
N ASN A 198 -8.20 -11.42 0.48
CA ASN A 198 -9.03 -11.96 -0.59
C ASN A 198 -10.30 -11.10 -0.71
N ILE A 199 -10.75 -10.85 -1.94
CA ILE A 199 -12.01 -10.16 -2.23
C ILE A 199 -12.66 -10.75 -3.46
N ASN A 200 -13.98 -10.87 -3.48
CA ASN A 200 -14.69 -11.38 -4.64
C ASN A 200 -14.72 -10.35 -5.78
N LEU A 201 -14.39 -10.80 -6.99
CA LEU A 201 -14.61 -10.08 -8.24
C LEU A 201 -15.68 -10.81 -9.02
N HIS A 202 -16.81 -10.16 -9.27
CA HIS A 202 -17.92 -10.69 -10.05
C HIS A 202 -17.94 -10.12 -11.46
N THR A 203 -18.12 -10.99 -12.44
CA THR A 203 -18.33 -10.61 -13.84
C THR A 203 -19.52 -11.37 -14.39
N GLU A 204 -20.56 -10.65 -14.81
CA GLU A 204 -21.73 -11.22 -15.43
C GLU A 204 -21.35 -12.00 -16.71
N ALA A 205 -21.95 -13.14 -16.92
CA ALA A 205 -21.69 -13.94 -18.13
C ALA A 205 -22.06 -13.21 -19.44
N SER A 206 -22.96 -12.26 -19.36
CA SER A 206 -23.39 -11.41 -20.47
C SER A 206 -22.51 -10.18 -20.70
N ALA A 207 -21.54 -9.91 -19.82
CA ALA A 207 -20.66 -8.75 -19.98
C ALA A 207 -19.83 -8.89 -21.26
N THR A 208 -19.60 -7.76 -21.95
CA THR A 208 -18.89 -7.72 -23.24
C THR A 208 -17.47 -8.27 -23.16
N PHE A 209 -16.88 -8.27 -21.96
CA PHE A 209 -15.53 -8.71 -21.66
C PHE A 209 -15.49 -10.02 -20.83
N ALA A 210 -16.63 -10.68 -20.62
CA ALA A 210 -16.73 -11.89 -19.80
C ALA A 210 -15.76 -12.99 -20.26
N ASN A 211 -15.54 -13.10 -21.59
CA ASN A 211 -14.65 -14.08 -22.20
C ASN A 211 -13.20 -13.63 -22.33
N ASN A 212 -12.83 -12.47 -21.80
CA ASN A 212 -11.43 -12.06 -21.75
C ASN A 212 -10.64 -12.99 -20.83
N PRO A 213 -9.39 -13.36 -21.18
CA PRO A 213 -8.55 -14.21 -20.34
C PRO A 213 -8.35 -13.64 -18.93
N ALA A 214 -8.43 -14.50 -17.93
CA ALA A 214 -8.11 -14.15 -16.56
C ALA A 214 -6.58 -13.94 -16.42
N PRO A 215 -6.10 -12.72 -16.06
CA PRO A 215 -4.67 -12.42 -16.01
C PRO A 215 -4.00 -13.04 -14.77
N PHE A 216 -2.70 -13.32 -14.85
CA PHE A 216 -1.91 -13.75 -13.70
C PHE A 216 -1.67 -12.62 -12.71
N LEU A 217 -1.39 -11.42 -13.21
CA LEU A 217 -1.13 -10.23 -12.40
C LEU A 217 -1.62 -8.99 -13.13
N ALA A 218 -2.49 -8.23 -12.48
CA ALA A 218 -3.07 -7.02 -13.07
C ALA A 218 -3.46 -6.00 -11.99
N ASN A 219 -3.72 -4.77 -12.42
CA ASN A 219 -4.51 -3.82 -11.64
C ASN A 219 -5.97 -3.95 -12.06
N PHE A 220 -6.87 -3.92 -11.07
CA PHE A 220 -8.31 -4.03 -11.28
C PHE A 220 -8.97 -2.74 -10.79
N TYR A 221 -9.56 -2.00 -11.71
CA TYR A 221 -10.36 -0.82 -11.40
C TYR A 221 -11.82 -1.24 -11.28
N SER A 222 -12.38 -1.17 -10.10
CA SER A 222 -13.68 -1.77 -9.82
C SER A 222 -14.55 -0.83 -9.00
N ILE A 223 -15.85 -0.91 -9.20
CA ILE A 223 -16.82 -0.35 -8.27
C ILE A 223 -17.08 -1.37 -7.17
N VAL A 224 -17.09 -0.91 -5.93
CA VAL A 224 -17.43 -1.75 -4.78
C VAL A 224 -18.94 -1.80 -4.61
N PHE A 225 -19.50 -2.97 -4.72
CA PHE A 225 -20.85 -3.30 -4.30
C PHE A 225 -20.82 -4.02 -2.96
N THR A 226 -21.95 -4.13 -2.30
CA THR A 226 -22.06 -4.89 -1.08
C THR A 226 -23.22 -5.89 -1.20
N GLN A 227 -23.04 -7.03 -0.54
CA GLN A 227 -24.03 -8.08 -0.38
C GLN A 227 -24.29 -8.28 1.12
N ILE A 228 -25.45 -8.83 1.46
CA ILE A 228 -25.73 -9.24 2.84
C ILE A 228 -25.58 -10.76 2.91
N ASN A 229 -24.62 -11.21 3.71
CA ASN A 229 -24.38 -12.65 3.91
C ASN A 229 -25.42 -13.28 4.85
N ALA A 230 -25.34 -14.60 5.05
CA ALA A 230 -26.26 -15.34 5.91
C ALA A 230 -26.23 -14.86 7.38
N ASP A 231 -25.10 -14.31 7.83
CA ASP A 231 -24.93 -13.76 9.18
C ASP A 231 -25.39 -12.29 9.29
N LYS A 232 -26.06 -11.78 8.25
CA LYS A 232 -26.52 -10.38 8.13
C LYS A 232 -25.40 -9.34 8.14
N GLN A 233 -24.19 -9.74 7.78
CA GLN A 233 -23.06 -8.84 7.64
C GLN A 233 -22.92 -8.38 6.18
N LEU A 234 -22.44 -7.16 5.99
CA LEU A 234 -22.10 -6.65 4.68
C LEU A 234 -20.77 -7.26 4.22
N THR A 235 -20.80 -7.86 3.04
CA THR A 235 -19.61 -8.37 2.36
C THR A 235 -19.42 -7.60 1.06
N PRO A 236 -18.20 -7.14 0.75
CA PRO A 236 -17.94 -6.42 -0.49
C PRO A 236 -17.81 -7.37 -1.68
N GLU A 237 -18.23 -6.88 -2.83
CA GLU A 237 -18.07 -7.49 -4.14
C GLU A 237 -17.54 -6.43 -5.09
N LEU A 238 -16.50 -6.75 -5.84
CA LEU A 238 -15.95 -5.88 -6.87
C LEU A 238 -16.61 -6.15 -8.21
N ARG A 239 -16.94 -5.10 -8.95
CA ARG A 239 -17.40 -5.21 -10.35
C ARG A 239 -16.60 -4.28 -11.25
N LEU A 240 -16.02 -4.85 -12.29
CA LEU A 240 -15.42 -4.09 -13.38
C LEU A 240 -16.53 -3.40 -14.18
N ARG A 241 -16.25 -2.24 -14.74
CA ARG A 241 -17.19 -1.52 -15.62
C ARG A 241 -17.09 -2.04 -17.03
N THR A 242 -15.84 -2.12 -17.54
CA THR A 242 -15.50 -2.60 -18.89
C THR A 242 -14.22 -3.45 -18.83
N GLY A 243 -13.82 -4.04 -19.96
CA GLY A 243 -12.56 -4.79 -20.05
C GLY A 243 -11.31 -3.92 -19.84
N ASP A 244 -11.39 -2.63 -20.10
CA ASP A 244 -10.28 -1.69 -19.90
C ASP A 244 -9.96 -1.43 -18.41
N ASP A 245 -10.85 -1.81 -17.54
CA ASP A 245 -10.64 -1.77 -16.09
C ASP A 245 -9.60 -2.81 -15.59
N VAL A 246 -9.16 -3.71 -16.47
CA VAL A 246 -8.10 -4.69 -16.18
C VAL A 246 -6.82 -4.28 -16.88
N VAL A 247 -5.87 -3.76 -16.13
CA VAL A 247 -4.56 -3.37 -16.64
C VAL A 247 -3.54 -4.46 -16.33
N VAL A 248 -3.23 -5.29 -17.32
CA VAL A 248 -2.31 -6.43 -17.18
C VAL A 248 -0.88 -5.92 -16.90
N LEU A 249 -0.29 -6.36 -15.80
CA LEU A 249 1.09 -6.05 -15.40
C LEU A 249 2.08 -7.13 -15.87
N SER A 250 1.65 -8.39 -15.85
CA SER A 250 2.46 -9.51 -16.32
C SER A 250 1.56 -10.60 -16.88
N SER A 251 1.99 -11.18 -18.00
CA SER A 251 1.40 -12.36 -18.61
C SER A 251 2.14 -13.66 -18.25
N THR A 252 3.22 -13.55 -17.47
CA THR A 252 4.05 -14.70 -17.05
C THR A 252 4.27 -14.68 -15.56
N ILE A 253 4.38 -15.88 -14.98
CA ILE A 253 4.74 -16.03 -13.57
C ILE A 253 6.27 -15.92 -13.47
N SER A 254 6.73 -14.99 -12.62
CA SER A 254 8.15 -14.85 -12.28
C SER A 254 8.31 -15.10 -10.78
N VAL A 255 9.05 -16.13 -10.43
CA VAL A 255 9.31 -16.48 -9.03
C VAL A 255 10.61 -15.81 -8.58
N THR A 256 10.54 -15.01 -7.54
CA THR A 256 11.72 -14.45 -6.88
C THR A 256 12.54 -15.59 -6.27
N PRO A 257 13.79 -15.81 -6.71
CA PRO A 257 14.57 -17.01 -6.30
C PRO A 257 15.06 -16.92 -4.85
N VAL A 258 15.26 -15.72 -4.33
CA VAL A 258 15.76 -15.43 -2.97
C VAL A 258 14.98 -14.27 -2.39
N ILE A 259 14.49 -14.44 -1.18
CA ILE A 259 13.75 -13.41 -0.44
C ILE A 259 14.58 -12.97 0.78
N ILE A 260 14.61 -11.69 1.03
CA ILE A 260 15.17 -11.12 2.26
C ILE A 260 14.16 -11.36 3.38
N SER A 261 14.53 -12.21 4.34
CA SER A 261 13.67 -12.58 5.47
C SER A 261 13.98 -11.83 6.77
N GLY A 262 15.10 -11.11 6.80
CA GLY A 262 15.46 -10.26 7.93
C GLY A 262 16.91 -9.84 7.96
N PHE A 263 17.26 -9.01 8.91
CA PHE A 263 18.65 -8.61 9.18
C PHE A 263 18.79 -7.99 10.58
N ILE A 264 20.01 -7.95 11.09
CA ILE A 264 20.36 -7.15 12.26
C ILE A 264 21.31 -6.04 11.83
N SER A 265 20.94 -4.81 12.15
CA SER A 265 21.68 -3.60 11.75
C SER A 265 22.39 -2.91 12.90
N ASP A 266 22.05 -3.29 14.13
CA ASP A 266 22.52 -2.60 15.34
C ASP A 266 22.47 -3.60 16.49
N VAL A 267 23.58 -4.28 16.68
CA VAL A 267 23.67 -5.28 17.75
C VAL A 267 23.87 -4.59 19.11
N ARG A 268 23.60 -5.31 20.16
CA ARG A 268 23.84 -4.77 21.49
C ARG A 268 25.33 -4.70 21.81
N GLY A 269 25.89 -3.48 21.76
CA GLY A 269 27.30 -3.17 21.88
C GLY A 269 27.92 -2.75 20.54
N GLY A 270 29.18 -3.02 20.33
CA GLY A 270 29.84 -2.62 19.07
C GLY A 270 29.40 -3.47 17.88
N ASP A 271 29.05 -2.82 16.77
CA ASP A 271 28.49 -3.45 15.56
C ASP A 271 29.53 -4.15 14.67
N GLY A 272 30.77 -3.70 14.77
CA GLY A 272 31.82 -4.09 13.82
C GLY A 272 31.95 -5.60 13.66
N ASN A 273 31.65 -6.11 12.46
CA ASN A 273 31.70 -7.51 12.08
C ASN A 273 30.65 -8.43 12.72
N TYR A 274 29.58 -7.88 13.31
CA TYR A 274 28.48 -8.64 13.94
C TYR A 274 27.15 -8.57 13.17
N GLU A 275 27.00 -7.61 12.27
CA GLU A 275 25.78 -7.46 11.48
C GLU A 275 25.67 -8.55 10.40
N TYR A 276 24.44 -9.01 10.16
CA TYR A 276 24.16 -10.04 9.16
C TYR A 276 22.76 -9.91 8.55
N ILE A 277 22.62 -10.52 7.39
CA ILE A 277 21.39 -10.62 6.62
C ILE A 277 20.93 -12.08 6.61
N GLN A 278 19.65 -12.31 6.86
CA GLN A 278 18.99 -13.58 6.70
C GLN A 278 18.18 -13.57 5.41
N LEU A 279 18.33 -14.63 4.66
CA LEU A 279 17.66 -14.84 3.38
C LEU A 279 16.98 -16.21 3.37
N ILE A 280 15.92 -16.35 2.57
CA ILE A 280 15.24 -17.64 2.37
C ILE A 280 15.23 -17.97 0.88
N ALA A 281 15.55 -19.21 0.53
CA ALA A 281 15.53 -19.70 -0.83
C ALA A 281 14.11 -20.15 -1.22
N THR A 282 13.61 -19.73 -2.37
CA THR A 282 12.30 -20.17 -2.90
C THR A 282 12.40 -21.39 -3.81
N ARG A 283 13.60 -21.77 -4.15
CA ARG A 283 13.98 -22.98 -4.91
C ARG A 283 15.30 -23.53 -4.40
N ASP A 284 15.65 -24.74 -4.77
CA ASP A 284 17.01 -25.25 -4.52
C ASP A 284 18.03 -24.42 -5.31
N ILE A 285 19.08 -23.94 -4.65
CA ILE A 285 20.11 -23.10 -5.24
C ILE A 285 21.49 -23.73 -4.97
N ASN A 286 22.29 -23.86 -6.03
CA ASN A 286 23.72 -24.10 -5.95
C ASN A 286 24.43 -22.82 -6.40
N PHE A 287 25.01 -22.08 -5.46
CA PHE A 287 25.60 -20.77 -5.72
C PHE A 287 26.83 -20.82 -6.62
N ALA A 288 27.48 -21.97 -6.75
CA ALA A 288 28.56 -22.14 -7.73
C ALA A 288 28.05 -22.21 -9.19
N GLN A 289 26.82 -22.65 -9.39
CA GLN A 289 26.18 -22.75 -10.71
C GLN A 289 25.34 -21.52 -11.03
N THR A 290 24.61 -21.03 -10.05
CA THR A 290 23.78 -19.82 -10.15
C THR A 290 24.22 -18.84 -9.05
N PRO A 291 25.24 -18.03 -9.33
CA PRO A 291 25.75 -17.07 -8.35
C PRO A 291 24.76 -15.94 -8.10
N PHE A 292 24.81 -15.38 -6.91
CA PHE A 292 24.08 -14.18 -6.51
C PHE A 292 25.03 -13.15 -5.90
N SER A 293 24.53 -11.95 -5.68
CA SER A 293 25.19 -10.97 -4.83
C SER A 293 24.17 -10.29 -3.92
N VAL A 294 24.64 -9.93 -2.73
CA VAL A 294 23.91 -9.13 -1.75
C VAL A 294 24.63 -7.80 -1.62
N VAL A 295 23.89 -6.71 -1.78
CA VAL A 295 24.41 -5.35 -1.59
C VAL A 295 23.68 -4.71 -0.45
N VAL A 296 24.41 -4.26 0.55
CA VAL A 296 23.86 -3.42 1.64
C VAL A 296 24.16 -1.96 1.36
N THR A 297 23.31 -1.08 1.84
CA THR A 297 23.53 0.35 1.79
C THR A 297 23.32 0.99 3.15
N ASN A 298 24.20 1.91 3.48
CA ASN A 298 24.13 2.70 4.69
C ASN A 298 24.14 4.19 4.29
N ASN A 299 23.05 4.91 4.56
CA ASN A 299 22.93 6.31 4.23
C ASN A 299 23.11 7.23 5.44
N ALA A 300 23.71 6.73 6.53
CA ALA A 300 23.93 7.45 7.76
C ALA A 300 24.75 8.72 7.56
N GLY A 301 24.17 9.88 7.83
CA GLY A 301 24.85 11.18 7.79
C GLY A 301 25.41 11.59 6.42
N ALA A 302 25.01 10.96 5.33
CA ALA A 302 25.45 11.35 3.99
C ALA A 302 24.73 12.62 3.55
N SER A 303 25.48 13.71 3.33
CA SER A 303 24.92 14.94 2.78
C SER A 303 24.63 14.85 1.28
N ALA A 304 25.35 13.97 0.58
CA ALA A 304 25.12 13.66 -0.83
C ALA A 304 25.49 12.19 -1.04
N PRO A 305 24.53 11.29 -1.29
CA PRO A 305 24.81 9.90 -1.60
C PRO A 305 25.66 9.81 -2.85
N ALA A 306 26.88 9.30 -2.74
CA ALA A 306 27.83 9.28 -3.83
C ALA A 306 27.44 8.23 -4.88
N GLY A 307 27.38 8.66 -6.14
CA GLY A 307 27.23 7.77 -7.28
C GLY A 307 25.84 7.20 -7.53
N PHE A 308 24.92 7.34 -6.65
CA PHE A 308 23.54 6.90 -6.81
C PHE A 308 22.65 8.04 -7.28
N PRO A 309 21.62 7.80 -7.96
CA PRO A 309 21.16 6.68 -8.77
C PRO A 309 21.84 6.57 -10.13
N VAL A 310 22.83 7.42 -10.42
CA VAL A 310 23.53 7.45 -11.72
C VAL A 310 24.17 6.10 -12.04
N ASN A 311 24.78 5.49 -11.02
CA ASN A 311 25.44 4.18 -11.15
C ASN A 311 24.67 3.05 -10.44
N GLY A 312 23.51 3.34 -9.86
CA GLY A 312 22.67 2.39 -9.13
C GLY A 312 23.36 1.80 -7.89
N TRP A 313 23.01 0.58 -7.55
CA TRP A 313 23.53 -0.15 -6.38
C TRP A 313 25.04 -0.47 -6.49
N GLY A 314 25.57 -0.52 -7.71
CA GLY A 314 26.95 -0.93 -7.99
C GLY A 314 27.99 0.17 -7.92
N THR A 315 27.78 1.24 -7.21
CA THR A 315 28.63 2.42 -7.30
C THR A 315 29.92 2.35 -6.50
N GLY A 316 30.03 1.41 -5.55
CA GLY A 316 31.20 1.29 -4.71
C GLY A 316 31.50 2.50 -3.82
N GLY A 317 30.61 3.47 -3.72
CA GLY A 317 30.75 4.57 -2.77
C GLY A 317 30.71 4.06 -1.32
N MET A 318 31.13 4.89 -0.39
CA MET A 318 31.23 4.54 1.05
C MET A 318 29.96 4.01 1.69
N ARG A 319 28.85 4.07 0.98
CA ARG A 319 27.51 3.73 1.49
C ARG A 319 26.99 2.40 0.94
N THR A 320 27.75 1.69 0.12
CA THR A 320 27.41 0.35 -0.35
C THR A 320 28.51 -0.63 -0.03
N TYR A 321 28.10 -1.87 0.25
CA TYR A 321 29.01 -2.96 0.52
C TYR A 321 28.45 -4.24 -0.09
N LYS A 322 29.28 -5.01 -0.81
CA LYS A 322 28.82 -6.14 -1.62
C LYS A 322 29.42 -7.46 -1.16
N PHE A 323 28.57 -8.49 -1.15
CA PHE A 323 28.94 -9.88 -0.93
C PHE A 323 28.59 -10.72 -2.16
N ASN A 324 29.54 -11.45 -2.71
CA ASN A 324 29.28 -12.41 -3.80
C ASN A 324 29.01 -13.80 -3.22
N LEU A 325 27.90 -14.38 -3.63
CA LEU A 325 27.49 -15.73 -3.26
C LEU A 325 27.83 -16.67 -4.41
N THR A 326 29.01 -17.30 -4.34
CA THR A 326 29.58 -18.11 -5.44
C THR A 326 29.91 -19.54 -5.04
N THR A 327 29.61 -19.93 -3.79
CA THR A 327 29.84 -21.27 -3.26
C THR A 327 28.74 -21.62 -2.27
N GLY A 328 28.55 -22.93 -2.00
CA GLY A 328 27.54 -23.43 -1.10
C GLY A 328 26.20 -23.67 -1.78
N THR A 329 25.23 -24.12 -0.98
CA THR A 329 23.88 -24.46 -1.44
C THR A 329 22.82 -23.96 -0.44
N ALA A 330 21.62 -23.68 -0.94
CA ALA A 330 20.44 -23.48 -0.09
C ALA A 330 19.29 -24.30 -0.66
N LYS A 331 18.56 -25.01 0.21
CA LYS A 331 17.36 -25.75 -0.16
C LYS A 331 16.14 -24.85 -0.16
N LYS A 332 15.16 -25.13 -0.99
CA LYS A 332 13.86 -24.47 -0.98
C LYS A 332 13.29 -24.42 0.44
N GLY A 333 12.81 -23.26 0.86
CA GLY A 333 12.21 -23.05 2.17
C GLY A 333 13.21 -22.99 3.33
N THR A 334 14.54 -23.01 3.07
CA THR A 334 15.54 -22.91 4.13
C THR A 334 16.22 -21.56 4.19
N TYR A 335 16.59 -21.15 5.40
CA TYR A 335 17.32 -19.92 5.62
C TYR A 335 18.81 -20.08 5.34
N PHE A 336 19.42 -18.99 4.88
CA PHE A 336 20.86 -18.87 4.77
C PHE A 336 21.30 -17.43 5.10
N TYR A 337 22.58 -17.26 5.39
CA TYR A 337 23.09 -16.04 5.99
C TYR A 337 24.26 -15.46 5.23
N VAL A 338 24.34 -14.12 5.27
CA VAL A 338 25.44 -13.31 4.69
C VAL A 338 25.80 -12.21 5.67
N GLY A 339 27.07 -11.94 5.89
CA GLY A 339 27.49 -10.84 6.79
C GLY A 339 28.85 -11.03 7.45
N GLY A 340 28.95 -10.57 8.68
CA GLY A 340 30.18 -10.60 9.45
C GLY A 340 30.67 -12.00 9.81
N SER A 341 31.98 -12.16 9.94
CA SER A 341 32.61 -13.47 10.23
C SER A 341 32.51 -13.92 11.68
N THR A 342 32.04 -13.07 12.59
CA THR A 342 31.87 -13.44 14.01
C THR A 342 30.74 -14.43 14.24
N LYS A 343 29.69 -14.36 13.40
CA LYS A 343 28.55 -15.31 13.41
C LYS A 343 27.90 -15.46 14.79
N MET A 344 27.61 -14.34 15.43
CA MET A 344 26.96 -14.27 16.73
C MET A 344 25.55 -13.69 16.56
N ILE A 345 24.59 -14.16 17.36
CA ILE A 345 23.18 -13.78 17.25
C ILE A 345 22.94 -12.28 17.54
N ASN A 346 23.66 -11.71 18.52
CA ASN A 346 23.47 -10.31 18.96
C ASN A 346 24.78 -9.74 19.56
N GLY A 347 25.78 -9.53 18.71
CA GLY A 347 27.06 -8.92 19.09
C GLY A 347 27.95 -9.82 19.96
N SER A 348 28.97 -9.23 20.58
CA SER A 348 29.97 -9.95 21.35
C SER A 348 29.35 -10.72 22.53
N SER A 349 29.90 -11.86 22.84
CA SER A 349 29.49 -12.72 23.95
C SER A 349 28.04 -13.20 23.92
N SER A 350 27.41 -13.17 22.75
CA SER A 350 26.09 -13.77 22.53
C SER A 350 26.20 -15.22 22.04
N THR A 351 25.07 -15.88 21.87
CA THR A 351 24.99 -17.22 21.28
C THR A 351 25.60 -17.26 19.90
N SER A 352 26.47 -18.24 19.66
CA SER A 352 27.04 -18.48 18.34
C SER A 352 26.02 -19.11 17.41
N ILE A 353 25.88 -18.53 16.22
CA ILE A 353 25.08 -19.06 15.11
C ILE A 353 25.96 -19.54 13.95
N ALA A 354 27.20 -19.92 14.24
CA ALA A 354 28.15 -20.39 13.24
C ALA A 354 27.72 -21.70 12.57
N SER A 355 26.85 -22.50 13.21
CA SER A 355 26.27 -23.72 12.65
C SER A 355 25.14 -23.47 11.62
N ALA A 356 24.63 -22.25 11.49
CA ALA A 356 23.66 -21.89 10.46
C ALA A 356 24.29 -21.96 9.06
N ASN A 357 23.46 -21.95 8.02
CA ASN A 357 23.92 -22.01 6.64
C ASN A 357 24.47 -20.65 6.17
N TRP A 358 25.76 -20.41 6.41
CA TRP A 358 26.45 -19.19 5.99
C TRP A 358 27.04 -19.36 4.59
N ILE A 359 26.44 -18.68 3.62
CA ILE A 359 26.89 -18.72 2.21
C ILE A 359 28.10 -17.79 1.98
N ARG A 360 28.08 -16.61 2.60
CA ARG A 360 29.20 -15.68 2.51
C ARG A 360 29.38 -14.93 3.84
N SER A 361 30.60 -15.02 4.41
CA SER A 361 30.94 -14.22 5.59
C SER A 361 32.41 -13.90 5.64
N PHE A 362 32.75 -12.67 6.00
CA PHE A 362 34.12 -12.22 6.23
C PHE A 362 34.10 -10.96 7.12
N ASN A 363 35.29 -10.57 7.57
CA ASN A 363 35.41 -9.40 8.45
C ASN A 363 35.33 -8.13 7.61
N TYR A 364 34.17 -7.51 7.50
CA TYR A 364 33.93 -6.29 6.75
C TYR A 364 34.60 -5.05 7.38
N THR A 365 35.11 -5.12 8.63
CA THR A 365 35.86 -4.01 9.23
C THR A 365 37.30 -3.93 8.73
N THR A 366 37.81 -5.03 8.20
CA THR A 366 39.20 -5.14 7.71
C THR A 366 39.30 -5.46 6.22
N THR A 367 38.22 -5.92 5.60
CA THR A 367 38.17 -6.40 4.21
C THR A 367 37.16 -5.58 3.42
N ASP A 368 37.55 -5.15 2.23
CA ASP A 368 36.66 -4.52 1.28
C ASP A 368 35.64 -5.51 0.71
N GLY A 369 34.51 -5.01 0.21
CA GLY A 369 33.45 -5.82 -0.38
C GLY A 369 33.88 -6.48 -1.70
N ASP A 370 33.16 -7.53 -2.08
CA ASP A 370 33.41 -8.27 -3.32
C ASP A 370 33.11 -7.40 -4.55
N GLY A 371 34.16 -6.81 -5.14
CA GLY A 371 34.10 -5.96 -6.33
C GLY A 371 33.84 -4.48 -6.03
N PHE A 372 33.12 -4.12 -4.99
CA PHE A 372 32.99 -2.76 -4.50
C PHE A 372 32.56 -2.70 -3.03
N GLY A 373 32.68 -1.53 -2.43
CA GLY A 373 32.43 -1.26 -1.02
C GLY A 373 33.73 -1.30 -0.20
N ASN A 374 34.06 -0.15 0.41
CA ASN A 374 35.22 -0.07 1.30
C ASN A 374 34.88 -0.74 2.63
N LYS A 375 35.91 -1.28 3.30
CA LYS A 375 35.78 -1.75 4.70
C LYS A 375 35.10 -0.70 5.58
N THR A 376 34.21 -1.14 6.47
CA THR A 376 33.31 -0.28 7.24
C THR A 376 33.14 -0.78 8.66
N GLY A 377 32.83 0.14 9.59
CA GLY A 377 32.48 -0.21 10.97
C GLY A 377 31.06 -0.75 11.12
N GLY A 378 30.18 -0.55 10.13
CA GLY A 378 28.80 -1.05 10.10
C GLY A 378 28.29 -1.16 8.67
N LEU A 379 27.53 -2.21 8.38
CA LEU A 379 26.89 -2.44 7.07
C LEU A 379 25.63 -1.59 6.91
N PHE A 380 24.95 -1.31 8.00
CA PHE A 380 23.68 -0.59 8.03
C PHE A 380 23.78 0.70 8.86
N ALA A 381 22.77 1.55 8.74
CA ALA A 381 22.63 2.71 9.62
C ALA A 381 21.97 2.30 10.94
N ASN A 382 22.53 2.79 12.04
CA ASN A 382 22.04 2.58 13.41
C ASN A 382 21.55 3.88 14.06
N SER A 383 21.07 4.82 13.26
CA SER A 383 20.70 6.16 13.71
C SER A 383 19.36 6.66 13.19
N GLY A 384 18.51 5.78 12.65
CA GLY A 384 17.25 6.15 11.99
C GLY A 384 17.43 6.75 10.59
N ASN A 385 18.66 6.87 10.09
CA ASN A 385 18.91 7.14 8.68
C ASN A 385 18.59 5.89 7.85
N ALA A 386 18.17 6.09 6.59
CA ALA A 386 17.80 4.97 5.74
C ALA A 386 18.98 4.03 5.49
N SER A 387 18.69 2.76 5.57
CA SER A 387 19.60 1.69 5.16
C SER A 387 18.77 0.53 4.59
N GLY A 388 19.44 -0.36 3.88
CA GLY A 388 18.76 -1.46 3.26
C GLY A 388 19.66 -2.50 2.66
N VAL A 389 19.02 -3.50 2.07
CA VAL A 389 19.65 -4.63 1.41
C VAL A 389 18.93 -4.94 0.11
N ALA A 390 19.68 -5.30 -0.92
CA ALA A 390 19.18 -5.79 -2.19
C ALA A 390 19.91 -7.06 -2.59
N VAL A 391 19.19 -7.99 -3.21
CA VAL A 391 19.72 -9.24 -3.75
C VAL A 391 19.67 -9.19 -5.26
N PHE A 392 20.73 -9.66 -5.91
CA PHE A 392 20.86 -9.69 -7.37
C PHE A 392 21.24 -11.10 -7.81
N GLU A 393 20.74 -11.53 -8.94
CA GLU A 393 21.25 -12.71 -9.63
C GLU A 393 22.55 -12.35 -10.36
N GLY A 394 23.57 -13.20 -10.23
CA GLY A 394 24.91 -12.93 -10.71
C GLY A 394 25.78 -12.10 -9.74
N THR A 395 27.03 -11.88 -10.14
CA THR A 395 28.03 -11.13 -9.34
C THR A 395 28.35 -9.74 -9.88
N THR A 396 27.84 -9.40 -11.06
CA THR A 396 27.98 -8.07 -11.65
C THR A 396 26.77 -7.22 -11.30
N VAL A 397 27.00 -6.17 -10.53
CA VAL A 397 25.95 -5.20 -10.17
C VAL A 397 26.35 -3.82 -10.65
N ASN A 398 25.53 -3.22 -11.48
CA ASN A 398 25.73 -1.89 -12.05
C ASN A 398 24.40 -1.11 -12.12
N ALA A 399 24.42 0.05 -12.75
CA ALA A 399 23.24 0.92 -12.86
C ALA A 399 22.00 0.26 -13.52
N ASN A 400 22.21 -0.76 -14.35
CA ASN A 400 21.15 -1.43 -15.11
C ASN A 400 20.77 -2.79 -14.53
N THR A 401 21.47 -3.26 -13.50
CA THR A 401 21.18 -4.55 -12.88
C THR A 401 19.92 -4.45 -12.00
N THR A 402 18.94 -5.26 -12.28
CA THR A 402 17.68 -5.31 -11.54
C THR A 402 17.81 -6.23 -10.33
N PRO A 403 17.45 -5.79 -9.12
CA PRO A 403 17.43 -6.66 -7.97
C PRO A 403 16.29 -7.68 -8.06
N VAL A 404 16.46 -8.85 -7.45
CA VAL A 404 15.40 -9.85 -7.30
C VAL A 404 14.56 -9.60 -6.05
N ASP A 405 15.15 -8.96 -5.04
CA ASP A 405 14.43 -8.49 -3.86
C ASP A 405 15.14 -7.29 -3.22
N VAL A 406 14.38 -6.40 -2.62
CA VAL A 406 14.89 -5.19 -1.93
C VAL A 406 14.12 -4.96 -0.65
N LEU A 407 14.83 -4.60 0.41
CA LEU A 407 14.26 -4.15 1.67
C LEU A 407 15.01 -2.91 2.14
N MET A 408 14.30 -1.86 2.49
CA MET A 408 14.88 -0.65 3.09
C MET A 408 14.10 -0.23 4.33
N VAL A 409 14.82 0.28 5.32
CA VAL A 409 14.31 0.71 6.62
C VAL A 409 14.64 2.17 6.84
N ALA A 410 13.74 2.88 7.52
CA ALA A 410 13.84 4.29 7.87
C ALA A 410 13.84 5.25 6.67
N THR A 411 13.83 6.53 6.94
CA THR A 411 13.71 7.61 5.94
C THR A 411 14.69 8.75 6.18
N GLY A 412 15.44 8.71 7.29
CA GLY A 412 16.40 9.76 7.65
C GLY A 412 17.59 9.84 6.72
N GLY A 413 18.35 10.92 6.82
CA GLY A 413 19.54 11.18 6.00
C GLY A 413 19.21 11.72 4.60
N SER A 414 20.26 11.91 3.80
CA SER A 414 20.14 12.42 2.42
C SER A 414 19.90 11.27 1.45
N LEU A 415 18.63 10.89 1.25
CA LEU A 415 18.26 9.76 0.42
C LEU A 415 18.36 10.04 -1.06
N TYR A 416 17.90 11.21 -1.51
CA TYR A 416 17.79 11.54 -2.92
C TYR A 416 17.92 13.03 -3.18
N THR A 417 18.67 13.36 -4.21
CA THR A 417 18.76 14.72 -4.77
C THR A 417 18.37 14.64 -6.25
N PRO A 418 17.40 15.43 -6.72
CA PRO A 418 16.91 15.34 -8.10
C PRO A 418 17.93 15.74 -9.16
N GLY A 419 19.00 16.45 -8.78
CA GLY A 419 20.05 16.85 -9.68
C GLY A 419 19.78 18.12 -10.46
N PRO A 420 20.45 18.39 -11.61
CA PRO A 420 21.43 17.53 -12.29
C PRO A 420 22.82 17.48 -11.59
N PRO A 421 23.46 16.30 -11.53
CA PRO A 421 22.93 14.96 -11.78
C PRO A 421 22.08 14.46 -10.60
N ALA A 422 21.10 13.59 -10.88
CA ALA A 422 20.33 12.93 -9.83
C ALA A 422 21.22 11.97 -9.03
N ARG A 423 21.06 11.93 -7.69
CA ARG A 423 21.86 11.10 -6.77
C ARG A 423 21.02 10.52 -5.67
N GLY A 424 21.43 9.37 -5.13
CA GLY A 424 20.84 8.74 -3.97
C GLY A 424 19.71 7.77 -4.28
N TYR A 425 19.14 7.21 -3.22
CA TYR A 425 18.07 6.22 -3.30
C TYR A 425 16.72 6.89 -3.09
N ARG A 426 15.74 6.56 -3.94
CA ARG A 426 14.35 6.89 -3.71
C ARG A 426 13.56 5.76 -3.05
N ILE A 427 14.13 4.57 -3.03
CA ILE A 427 13.56 3.43 -2.30
C ILE A 427 13.99 3.58 -0.85
N ALA A 428 13.03 3.84 0.01
CA ALA A 428 13.26 3.94 1.44
C ALA A 428 11.99 3.54 2.18
N ASN A 429 12.16 2.96 3.35
CA ASN A 429 11.03 2.63 4.22
C ASN A 429 10.02 1.70 3.53
N THR A 430 10.52 0.68 2.80
CA THR A 430 9.72 -0.12 1.90
C THR A 430 10.15 -1.57 1.84
N ASP A 431 9.18 -2.46 1.68
CA ASP A 431 9.35 -3.91 1.57
C ASP A 431 9.09 -4.47 0.18
N TRP A 432 8.65 -3.64 -0.76
CA TRP A 432 8.18 -4.10 -2.05
C TRP A 432 8.63 -3.16 -3.16
N TYR A 433 9.41 -3.67 -4.07
CA TYR A 433 9.95 -2.92 -5.18
C TYR A 433 9.41 -3.43 -6.52
N ASP A 434 9.04 -2.50 -7.40
CA ASP A 434 8.65 -2.78 -8.76
C ASP A 434 9.52 -2.03 -9.75
N ILE A 435 9.88 -2.70 -10.84
CA ILE A 435 10.58 -2.09 -11.97
C ILE A 435 9.69 -1.06 -12.67
N LYS A 436 8.39 -1.34 -12.76
CA LYS A 436 7.37 -0.41 -13.28
C LYS A 436 6.50 0.11 -12.17
N ASN A 437 6.15 1.38 -12.24
CA ASN A 437 5.07 1.92 -11.41
C ASN A 437 3.76 1.24 -11.82
N PRO A 438 3.10 0.50 -10.95
CA PRO A 438 1.90 -0.26 -11.34
C PRO A 438 0.68 0.62 -11.61
N ILE A 439 0.75 1.93 -11.34
CA ILE A 439 -0.32 2.88 -11.63
C ILE A 439 -0.07 3.63 -12.92
N THR A 440 1.12 4.23 -13.07
CA THR A 440 1.44 5.02 -14.28
C THR A 440 2.01 4.17 -15.41
N LEU A 441 2.41 2.92 -15.12
CA LEU A 441 3.10 1.98 -16.01
C LEU A 441 4.44 2.50 -16.56
N GLU A 442 4.95 3.57 -15.99
CA GLU A 442 6.25 4.12 -16.32
C GLU A 442 7.38 3.29 -15.69
N ASP A 443 8.53 3.26 -16.36
CA ASP A 443 9.71 2.62 -15.81
C ASP A 443 10.15 3.32 -14.52
N GLN A 444 10.42 2.50 -13.50
CA GLN A 444 10.76 2.92 -12.15
C GLN A 444 12.08 2.26 -11.76
N PRO A 445 13.22 2.87 -12.09
CA PRO A 445 14.53 2.34 -11.73
C PRO A 445 14.62 2.07 -10.23
N PHE A 446 15.33 1.01 -9.83
CA PHE A 446 15.41 0.52 -8.45
C PHE A 446 15.93 1.55 -7.43
N TYR A 447 16.59 2.60 -7.87
CA TYR A 447 17.04 3.71 -7.03
C TYR A 447 15.98 4.82 -6.87
N ARG A 448 14.82 4.70 -7.50
CA ARG A 448 13.68 5.60 -7.33
C ARG A 448 12.68 5.02 -6.35
N GLN A 449 11.76 5.85 -5.92
CA GLN A 449 10.71 5.39 -5.04
C GLN A 449 9.84 4.34 -5.72
N GLY A 450 9.71 3.17 -5.10
CA GLY A 450 8.80 2.11 -5.51
C GLY A 450 7.34 2.45 -5.19
N SER A 451 6.43 1.62 -5.67
CA SER A 451 5.01 1.68 -5.36
C SER A 451 4.64 0.90 -4.10
N ASN A 452 5.59 0.66 -3.24
CA ASN A 452 5.45 -0.15 -2.04
C ASN A 452 4.51 0.48 -1.02
N THR A 453 3.81 -0.36 -0.29
CA THR A 453 2.71 0.04 0.58
C THR A 453 3.04 -0.10 2.06
N ILE A 454 4.07 -0.88 2.41
CA ILE A 454 4.48 -1.11 3.81
C ILE A 454 5.67 -0.24 4.13
N SER A 455 5.55 0.52 5.19
CA SER A 455 6.62 1.34 5.73
C SER A 455 7.38 0.58 6.80
N MET A 456 8.70 0.42 6.59
CA MET A 456 9.60 -0.21 7.56
C MET A 456 10.18 0.85 8.48
N VAL A 457 9.94 0.70 9.78
CA VAL A 457 10.38 1.67 10.79
C VAL A 457 11.69 1.23 11.44
N TYR A 458 12.55 2.19 11.73
CA TYR A 458 13.74 1.95 12.52
C TYR A 458 13.40 1.77 13.99
N THR A 459 14.08 0.83 14.65
CA THR A 459 13.96 0.61 16.09
C THR A 459 14.99 1.44 16.87
N THR A 460 14.87 1.44 18.18
CA THR A 460 15.83 2.13 19.06
C THR A 460 17.24 1.56 18.90
N ALA A 461 18.22 2.44 18.77
CA ALA A 461 19.63 2.09 18.63
C ALA A 461 20.16 1.25 19.81
N ASP A 462 21.19 0.45 19.54
CA ASP A 462 21.98 -0.33 20.49
C ASP A 462 21.16 -1.29 21.39
N GLN A 463 20.01 -1.74 20.90
CA GLN A 463 19.16 -2.68 21.61
C GLN A 463 19.28 -4.13 21.08
N GLY A 464 19.79 -4.32 19.86
CA GLY A 464 19.89 -5.64 19.24
C GLY A 464 18.56 -6.14 18.70
N TYR A 465 17.79 -5.29 18.04
CA TYR A 465 16.60 -5.72 17.33
C TYR A 465 16.96 -6.41 16.02
N PHE A 466 16.49 -7.62 15.86
CA PHE A 466 16.46 -8.29 14.55
C PHE A 466 15.19 -7.88 13.82
N TYR A 467 15.37 -7.34 12.62
CA TYR A 467 14.28 -6.97 11.71
C TYR A 467 13.77 -8.22 11.01
N LYS A 468 12.87 -8.95 11.70
CA LYS A 468 12.27 -10.16 11.13
C LYS A 468 11.12 -9.80 10.21
N MET A 469 11.17 -10.30 8.99
CA MET A 469 10.10 -10.15 8.02
C MET A 469 9.17 -11.36 8.06
N GLY A 470 7.88 -11.09 8.14
CA GLY A 470 6.82 -12.10 8.01
C GLY A 470 6.28 -12.16 6.58
N GLY A 471 5.03 -12.60 6.45
CA GLY A 471 4.32 -12.74 5.19
C GLY A 471 4.37 -14.16 4.63
N GLU A 472 3.60 -14.39 3.56
CA GLU A 472 3.48 -15.69 2.88
C GLU A 472 3.73 -15.49 1.38
N TYR A 473 4.79 -16.08 0.85
CA TYR A 473 5.13 -16.03 -0.57
C TYR A 473 4.81 -17.37 -1.22
N ASN A 474 3.96 -17.36 -2.26
CA ASN A 474 3.58 -18.56 -2.99
C ASN A 474 4.47 -18.69 -4.25
N VAL A 475 5.21 -19.80 -4.34
CA VAL A 475 6.15 -20.02 -5.46
C VAL A 475 5.47 -20.51 -6.73
N THR A 476 4.26 -21.07 -6.65
CA THR A 476 3.48 -21.43 -7.84
C THR A 476 2.89 -20.19 -8.49
N LEU A 477 2.44 -19.25 -7.68
CA LEU A 477 1.84 -17.99 -8.12
C LEU A 477 2.89 -16.88 -8.39
N GLY A 478 4.13 -17.03 -7.91
CA GLY A 478 5.19 -16.02 -8.02
C GLY A 478 4.86 -14.71 -7.33
N ARG A 479 4.09 -14.74 -6.23
CA ARG A 479 3.63 -13.53 -5.55
C ARG A 479 3.38 -13.72 -4.06
N TRP A 480 3.28 -12.61 -3.35
CA TRP A 480 2.88 -12.58 -1.96
C TRP A 480 1.38 -12.83 -1.83
N MET A 481 0.99 -13.83 -1.04
CA MET A 481 -0.39 -14.10 -0.61
C MET A 481 -0.74 -13.32 0.66
N LYS A 482 0.27 -13.11 1.51
CA LYS A 482 0.26 -12.12 2.58
C LYS A 482 1.54 -11.31 2.46
N ALA A 483 1.39 -10.00 2.37
CA ALA A 483 2.51 -9.07 2.29
C ALA A 483 3.45 -9.22 3.50
N ARG A 484 4.72 -8.91 3.30
CA ARG A 484 5.68 -8.89 4.41
C ARG A 484 5.21 -7.97 5.52
N THR A 485 5.37 -8.43 6.76
CA THR A 485 5.16 -7.63 7.97
C THR A 485 6.49 -7.44 8.66
N GLN A 486 6.67 -6.33 9.37
CA GLN A 486 7.84 -6.10 10.19
C GLN A 486 7.57 -6.62 11.60
N ASN A 487 8.11 -7.79 11.91
CA ASN A 487 7.96 -8.49 13.19
C ASN A 487 9.28 -8.44 13.96
N ASN A 488 9.67 -7.25 14.42
CA ASN A 488 10.96 -7.06 15.07
C ASN A 488 11.08 -7.87 16.34
N VAL A 489 12.23 -8.53 16.53
CA VAL A 489 12.56 -9.32 17.71
C VAL A 489 13.67 -8.64 18.48
N LEU A 490 13.41 -8.30 19.73
CA LEU A 490 14.46 -7.82 20.64
C LEU A 490 15.28 -9.03 21.11
N LEU A 491 16.49 -9.17 20.58
CA LEU A 491 17.38 -10.26 20.91
C LEU A 491 18.13 -9.99 22.22
N THR A 492 18.38 -11.06 22.98
CA THR A 492 19.29 -11.08 24.12
C THR A 492 20.63 -11.71 23.72
N LYS A 493 21.54 -11.83 24.67
CA LYS A 493 22.80 -12.54 24.44
C LYS A 493 22.60 -14.08 24.39
N GLU A 494 21.51 -14.57 24.97
CA GLU A 494 21.10 -15.96 25.03
C GLU A 494 20.14 -16.38 23.92
N SER A 495 19.65 -15.42 23.11
CA SER A 495 18.75 -15.68 22.00
C SER A 495 19.32 -16.70 21.01
N THR A 496 18.43 -17.42 20.31
CA THR A 496 18.77 -18.51 19.40
C THR A 496 18.21 -18.29 17.99
N LEU A 497 18.61 -19.13 17.04
CA LEU A 497 18.06 -19.11 15.67
C LEU A 497 16.53 -19.27 15.67
N GLN A 498 15.96 -20.02 16.61
CA GLN A 498 14.51 -20.23 16.68
C GLN A 498 13.73 -18.91 16.80
N GLU A 499 14.30 -17.89 17.44
CA GLU A 499 13.63 -16.61 17.62
C GLU A 499 13.58 -15.80 16.31
N ILE A 500 14.53 -16.00 15.40
CA ILE A 500 14.60 -15.28 14.11
C ILE A 500 14.08 -16.10 12.93
N GLU A 501 14.04 -17.44 13.04
CA GLU A 501 13.56 -18.36 11.99
C GLU A 501 12.16 -18.91 12.27
N GLY A 502 11.68 -18.81 13.53
CA GLY A 502 10.42 -19.39 13.98
C GLY A 502 9.20 -18.55 13.68
N GLU A 503 8.23 -18.58 14.58
CA GLU A 503 6.94 -17.92 14.44
C GLU A 503 7.07 -16.46 13.99
N GLY A 504 6.23 -16.05 13.05
CA GLY A 504 6.23 -14.71 12.48
C GLY A 504 7.29 -14.43 11.41
N ALA A 505 8.12 -15.42 11.05
CA ALA A 505 9.03 -15.31 9.91
C ALA A 505 8.29 -15.57 8.58
N THR A 506 8.95 -15.20 7.45
CA THR A 506 8.43 -15.44 6.10
C THR A 506 8.18 -16.93 5.86
N VAL A 507 7.01 -17.25 5.34
CA VAL A 507 6.60 -18.60 4.96
C VAL A 507 6.61 -18.74 3.43
N ILE A 508 7.19 -19.83 2.95
CA ILE A 508 7.15 -20.21 1.52
C ILE A 508 6.02 -21.21 1.32
N LEU A 509 5.07 -20.87 0.45
CA LEU A 509 3.95 -21.70 0.05
C LEU A 509 4.21 -22.31 -1.34
N ASP A 510 3.63 -23.52 -1.57
CA ASP A 510 3.61 -24.20 -2.87
C ASP A 510 2.38 -23.83 -3.71
#